data_cb19095332dd1f29104b88347ba065ee
#
_entry.id   cb19095332dd1f29104b88347ba065ee
#
_cell.length_a   1.000
_cell.length_b   1.000
_cell.length_c   1.000
_cell.angle_alpha   90.00
_cell.angle_beta   90.00
_cell.angle_gamma   90.00
#
_symmetry.space_group_name_H-M   'P 1'
#
loop_
_entity.id
_entity.type
_entity.pdbx_description
1 polymer ?
#
loop_
_entity_poly.entity_id
_entity_poly.type
_entity_poly.pdbx_seq_one_letter_code
_entity_poly.pdbx_strand_id
1 'polypeptide(L)'
;MKTFALVFLAGAAVMAQSASPATPKQPAPERPPTRNVGSMSDLMVKIIYPASDALFYIESRTPKTDAEWTTIEGQALMVAESANLLMLPGRARDQKQWMADSILMLEAGAAAVKAAKAKDVEAIAALSDQLMESCTSCHKNYRPGYGRK
;
A
#
# COMPACT_ATOMS: atom_id res chain seq x y z
N MET A 1 -75.32 42.11 -8.75
CA MET A 1 -74.23 41.26 -8.17
C MET A 1 -73.51 40.62 -9.36
N LYS A 2 -72.29 41.06 -9.67
CA LYS A 2 -71.52 40.59 -10.84
C LYS A 2 -70.40 39.66 -10.36
N THR A 3 -70.51 38.36 -10.75
CA THR A 3 -69.54 37.31 -10.41
C THR A 3 -68.40 37.36 -11.46
N PHE A 4 -67.19 37.62 -11.00
CA PHE A 4 -66.00 37.52 -11.83
C PHE A 4 -65.44 36.11 -11.71
N ALA A 5 -65.34 35.39 -12.83
CA ALA A 5 -64.64 34.11 -12.91
C ALA A 5 -63.16 34.37 -13.29
N LEU A 6 -62.23 33.95 -12.40
CA LEU A 6 -60.82 33.97 -12.66
C LEU A 6 -60.43 32.65 -13.35
N VAL A 7 -59.90 32.77 -14.59
CA VAL A 7 -59.33 31.63 -15.33
C VAL A 7 -57.82 31.61 -15.01
N PHE A 8 -57.36 30.53 -14.34
CA PHE A 8 -55.93 30.26 -14.16
C PHE A 8 -55.40 29.49 -15.38
N LEU A 9 -54.54 30.12 -16.17
CA LEU A 9 -53.73 29.43 -17.18
C LEU A 9 -52.50 28.85 -16.48
N ALA A 10 -52.43 27.52 -16.40
CA ALA A 10 -51.23 26.82 -15.96
C ALA A 10 -50.25 26.70 -17.16
N GLY A 11 -49.20 27.48 -17.14
CA GLY A 11 -48.09 27.36 -18.10
C GLY A 11 -47.14 26.22 -17.66
N ALA A 12 -47.07 25.15 -18.45
CA ALA A 12 -46.10 24.08 -18.28
C ALA A 12 -44.74 24.53 -18.88
N ALA A 13 -43.77 24.84 -18.04
CA ALA A 13 -42.39 25.08 -18.44
C ALA A 13 -41.70 23.73 -18.73
N VAL A 14 -41.42 23.44 -19.98
CA VAL A 14 -40.59 22.30 -20.40
C VAL A 14 -39.15 22.65 -20.17
N MET A 15 -38.53 22.07 -19.13
CA MET A 15 -37.10 22.14 -18.88
C MET A 15 -36.37 21.27 -19.88
N ALA A 16 -35.75 21.85 -20.90
CA ALA A 16 -34.84 21.17 -21.79
C ALA A 16 -33.54 20.85 -21.02
N GLN A 17 -33.35 19.61 -20.67
CA GLN A 17 -32.06 19.11 -20.10
C GLN A 17 -31.06 19.03 -21.26
N SER A 18 -30.13 19.96 -21.31
CA SER A 18 -28.97 19.91 -22.19
C SER A 18 -28.03 18.78 -21.69
N ALA A 19 -28.02 17.66 -22.40
CA ALA A 19 -27.03 16.61 -22.18
C ALA A 19 -25.62 17.17 -22.50
N SER A 20 -24.78 17.33 -21.50
CA SER A 20 -23.38 17.67 -21.73
C SER A 20 -22.71 16.58 -22.57
N PRO A 21 -21.94 16.92 -23.59
CA PRO A 21 -21.22 15.93 -24.39
C PRO A 21 -20.24 15.18 -23.51
N ALA A 22 -20.30 13.84 -23.51
CA ALA A 22 -19.38 12.99 -22.81
C ALA A 22 -17.95 13.26 -23.31
N THR A 23 -17.06 13.73 -22.40
CA THR A 23 -15.65 13.92 -22.70
C THR A 23 -15.05 12.57 -23.12
N PRO A 24 -14.34 12.47 -24.26
CA PRO A 24 -13.70 11.24 -24.69
C PRO A 24 -12.78 10.75 -23.58
N LYS A 25 -12.97 9.51 -23.12
CA LYS A 25 -12.13 8.90 -22.10
C LYS A 25 -10.72 8.73 -22.69
N GLN A 26 -9.80 9.58 -22.25
CA GLN A 26 -8.41 9.52 -22.68
C GLN A 26 -7.84 8.13 -22.35
N PRO A 27 -7.16 7.45 -23.30
CA PRO A 27 -6.52 6.17 -23.01
C PRO A 27 -5.61 6.31 -21.81
N ALA A 28 -5.67 5.36 -20.87
CA ALA A 28 -4.76 5.36 -19.74
C ALA A 28 -3.32 5.33 -20.27
N PRO A 29 -2.39 6.12 -19.72
CA PRO A 29 -1.00 6.11 -20.16
C PRO A 29 -0.45 4.68 -20.09
N GLU A 30 0.15 4.23 -21.18
CA GLU A 30 0.77 2.92 -21.27
C GLU A 30 1.88 2.82 -20.20
N ARG A 31 1.72 1.88 -19.25
CA ARG A 31 2.74 1.70 -18.20
C ARG A 31 4.02 1.16 -18.82
N PRO A 32 5.17 1.76 -18.50
CA PRO A 32 6.45 1.22 -18.97
C PRO A 32 6.59 -0.24 -18.54
N PRO A 33 7.18 -1.10 -19.37
CA PRO A 33 7.36 -2.50 -19.04
C PRO A 33 8.24 -2.65 -17.80
N THR A 34 7.74 -3.35 -16.78
CA THR A 34 8.52 -3.70 -15.59
C THR A 34 9.18 -5.06 -15.82
N ARG A 35 10.44 -5.22 -15.35
CA ARG A 35 11.19 -6.46 -15.49
C ARG A 35 11.69 -6.93 -14.13
N ASN A 36 11.39 -8.19 -13.80
CA ASN A 36 11.95 -8.84 -12.61
C ASN A 36 13.44 -9.13 -12.84
N VAL A 37 14.33 -8.56 -12.03
CA VAL A 37 15.78 -8.78 -12.12
C VAL A 37 16.19 -9.99 -11.28
N GLY A 38 15.76 -10.03 -10.03
CA GLY A 38 16.00 -11.15 -9.13
C GLY A 38 14.80 -12.10 -9.02
N SER A 39 15.06 -13.32 -8.57
CA SER A 39 14.04 -14.27 -8.19
C SER A 39 13.28 -13.82 -6.94
N MET A 40 12.16 -14.48 -6.62
CA MET A 40 11.46 -14.25 -5.35
C MET A 40 12.36 -14.57 -4.16
N SER A 41 13.17 -15.64 -4.25
CA SER A 41 14.14 -15.98 -3.19
C SER A 41 15.19 -14.90 -3.00
N ASP A 42 15.71 -14.31 -4.09
CA ASP A 42 16.67 -13.20 -3.98
C ASP A 42 16.06 -12.00 -3.28
N LEU A 43 14.81 -11.65 -3.63
CA LEU A 43 14.12 -10.54 -2.98
C LEU A 43 13.93 -10.79 -1.48
N MET A 44 13.47 -12.00 -1.12
CA MET A 44 13.27 -12.37 0.28
C MET A 44 14.57 -12.39 1.09
N VAL A 45 15.59 -13.09 0.60
CA VAL A 45 16.81 -13.37 1.38
C VAL A 45 17.79 -12.19 1.39
N LYS A 46 17.89 -11.46 0.26
CA LYS A 46 18.92 -10.42 0.10
C LYS A 46 18.41 -9.01 0.40
N ILE A 47 17.10 -8.79 0.40
CA ILE A 47 16.50 -7.47 0.57
C ILE A 47 15.55 -7.45 1.75
N ILE A 48 14.45 -8.21 1.71
CA ILE A 48 13.38 -8.11 2.71
C ILE A 48 13.86 -8.61 4.08
N TYR A 49 14.48 -9.77 4.14
CA TYR A 49 14.92 -10.37 5.41
C TYR A 49 15.90 -9.46 6.19
N PRO A 50 17.03 -9.01 5.62
CA PRO A 50 17.96 -8.15 6.37
C PRO A 50 17.36 -6.80 6.74
N ALA A 51 16.45 -6.26 5.94
CA ALA A 51 15.78 -5.01 6.22
C ALA A 51 14.76 -5.15 7.36
N SER A 52 13.94 -6.21 7.33
CA SER A 52 12.97 -6.48 8.41
C SER A 52 13.64 -6.89 9.72
N ASP A 53 14.76 -7.62 9.66
CA ASP A 53 15.56 -8.00 10.84
C ASP A 53 16.01 -6.76 11.64
N ALA A 54 16.43 -5.71 10.95
CA ALA A 54 16.81 -4.46 11.59
C ALA A 54 15.65 -3.81 12.38
N LEU A 55 14.42 -3.92 11.88
CA LEU A 55 13.23 -3.38 12.53
C LEU A 55 12.78 -4.27 13.71
N PHE A 56 12.75 -5.59 13.52
CA PHE A 56 12.35 -6.54 14.58
C PHE A 56 13.26 -6.47 15.81
N TYR A 57 14.53 -6.17 15.62
CA TYR A 57 15.51 -6.12 16.72
C TYR A 57 15.87 -4.69 17.14
N ILE A 58 15.05 -3.70 16.85
CA ILE A 58 15.31 -2.28 17.10
C ILE A 58 15.59 -2.00 18.60
N GLU A 59 14.85 -2.64 19.51
CA GLU A 59 15.02 -2.44 20.94
C GLU A 59 16.38 -2.98 21.45
N SER A 60 16.78 -4.16 20.98
CA SER A 60 18.05 -4.79 21.37
C SER A 60 19.27 -4.19 20.65
N ARG A 61 19.03 -3.50 19.52
CA ARG A 61 20.06 -2.88 18.67
C ARG A 61 19.75 -1.39 18.47
N THR A 62 19.33 -0.72 19.55
CA THR A 62 18.92 0.69 19.53
C THR A 62 20.02 1.59 18.94
N PRO A 63 19.74 2.37 17.87
CA PRO A 63 20.69 3.30 17.29
C PRO A 63 21.10 4.39 18.27
N LYS A 64 22.38 4.73 18.28
CA LYS A 64 22.99 5.71 19.20
C LYS A 64 23.45 6.99 18.48
N THR A 65 23.60 6.93 17.18
CA THR A 65 24.11 8.04 16.36
C THR A 65 23.15 8.36 15.22
N ASP A 66 23.25 9.56 14.68
CA ASP A 66 22.48 9.99 13.50
C ASP A 66 22.74 9.11 12.28
N ALA A 67 23.96 8.64 12.10
CA ALA A 67 24.32 7.73 11.01
C ALA A 67 23.65 6.36 11.16
N GLU A 68 23.53 5.83 12.37
CA GLU A 68 22.81 4.59 12.64
C GLU A 68 21.30 4.78 12.42
N TRP A 69 20.72 5.89 12.83
CA TRP A 69 19.32 6.21 12.55
C TRP A 69 19.04 6.34 11.05
N THR A 70 19.95 6.97 10.29
CA THR A 70 19.87 7.01 8.82
C THR A 70 19.87 5.60 8.22
N THR A 71 20.66 4.69 8.81
CA THR A 71 20.66 3.27 8.40
C THR A 71 19.31 2.60 8.66
N ILE A 72 18.72 2.79 9.85
CA ILE A 72 17.39 2.24 10.17
C ILE A 72 16.31 2.84 9.26
N GLU A 73 16.36 4.13 8.97
CA GLU A 73 15.46 4.75 7.99
C GLU A 73 15.57 4.07 6.62
N GLY A 74 16.80 3.80 6.15
CA GLY A 74 17.05 3.08 4.91
C GLY A 74 16.49 1.65 4.93
N GLN A 75 16.61 0.93 6.04
CA GLN A 75 16.03 -0.42 6.20
C GLN A 75 14.50 -0.37 6.19
N ALA A 76 13.89 0.58 6.90
CA ALA A 76 12.44 0.76 6.90
C ALA A 76 11.92 1.09 5.49
N LEU A 77 12.60 1.99 4.77
CA LEU A 77 12.28 2.32 3.38
C LEU A 77 12.38 1.09 2.49
N MET A 78 13.41 0.25 2.68
CA MET A 78 13.61 -0.98 1.93
C MET A 78 12.47 -1.99 2.15
N VAL A 79 11.93 -2.10 3.38
CA VAL A 79 10.74 -2.90 3.68
C VAL A 79 9.53 -2.37 2.91
N ALA A 80 9.26 -1.07 3.00
CA ALA A 80 8.12 -0.44 2.33
C ALA A 80 8.18 -0.60 0.80
N GLU A 81 9.32 -0.27 0.17
CA GLU A 81 9.49 -0.35 -1.27
C GLU A 81 9.51 -1.79 -1.79
N SER A 82 10.00 -2.74 -0.99
CA SER A 82 9.94 -4.16 -1.34
C SER A 82 8.51 -4.66 -1.45
N ALA A 83 7.58 -4.15 -0.64
CA ALA A 83 6.16 -4.46 -0.76
C ALA A 83 5.60 -4.02 -2.12
N ASN A 84 5.99 -2.83 -2.61
CA ASN A 84 5.66 -2.38 -3.97
C ASN A 84 6.20 -3.35 -5.03
N LEU A 85 7.42 -3.85 -4.85
CA LEU A 85 8.01 -4.86 -5.75
C LEU A 85 7.23 -6.18 -5.75
N LEU A 86 6.66 -6.60 -4.61
CA LEU A 86 5.81 -7.79 -4.53
C LEU A 86 4.51 -7.65 -5.33
N MET A 87 3.97 -6.43 -5.41
CA MET A 87 2.72 -6.13 -6.12
C MET A 87 2.89 -5.94 -7.63
N LEU A 88 4.11 -5.95 -8.16
CA LEU A 88 4.36 -5.78 -9.59
C LEU A 88 3.75 -6.90 -10.42
N PRO A 89 3.28 -6.60 -11.64
CA PRO A 89 2.92 -7.62 -12.62
C PRO A 89 4.05 -8.64 -12.81
N GLY A 90 3.72 -9.93 -12.80
CA GLY A 90 4.69 -11.03 -12.88
C GLY A 90 5.35 -11.42 -11.54
N ARG A 91 5.08 -10.70 -10.44
CA ARG A 91 5.42 -11.11 -9.07
C ARG A 91 4.18 -11.46 -8.27
N ALA A 92 3.13 -10.66 -8.37
CA ALA A 92 1.87 -10.92 -7.69
C ALA A 92 1.28 -12.28 -8.09
N ARG A 93 0.87 -13.07 -7.09
CA ARG A 93 0.29 -14.40 -7.27
C ARG A 93 -1.22 -14.36 -7.47
N ASP A 94 -1.89 -13.41 -6.83
CA ASP A 94 -3.30 -13.10 -6.99
C ASP A 94 -3.58 -11.63 -6.64
N GLN A 95 -4.84 -11.20 -6.84
CA GLN A 95 -5.28 -9.83 -6.57
C GLN A 95 -6.06 -9.69 -5.24
N LYS A 96 -5.99 -10.68 -4.36
CA LYS A 96 -6.69 -10.70 -3.08
C LYS A 96 -5.70 -10.82 -1.92
N GLN A 97 -5.40 -12.05 -1.48
CA GLN A 97 -4.59 -12.27 -0.29
C GLN A 97 -3.14 -11.80 -0.48
N TRP A 98 -2.55 -12.08 -1.67
CA TRP A 98 -1.21 -11.58 -1.97
C TRP A 98 -1.11 -10.06 -1.87
N MET A 99 -2.10 -9.35 -2.44
CA MET A 99 -2.12 -7.88 -2.40
C MET A 99 -2.36 -7.38 -0.97
N ALA A 100 -3.28 -8.01 -0.22
CA ALA A 100 -3.56 -7.64 1.17
C ALA A 100 -2.31 -7.77 2.06
N ASP A 101 -1.59 -8.91 1.98
CA ASP A 101 -0.37 -9.14 2.74
C ASP A 101 0.75 -8.15 2.34
N SER A 102 0.85 -7.84 1.04
CA SER A 102 1.82 -6.88 0.54
C SER A 102 1.51 -5.44 0.99
N ILE A 103 0.24 -5.05 1.01
CA ILE A 103 -0.20 -3.74 1.52
C ILE A 103 0.07 -3.64 3.03
N LEU A 104 -0.22 -4.71 3.79
CA LEU A 104 0.06 -4.73 5.23
C LEU A 104 1.56 -4.51 5.53
N MET A 105 2.44 -5.13 4.74
CA MET A 105 3.89 -4.92 4.81
C MET A 105 4.28 -3.48 4.41
N LEU A 106 3.65 -2.92 3.36
CA LEU A 106 3.87 -1.55 2.90
C LEU A 106 3.56 -0.54 4.02
N GLU A 107 2.39 -0.68 4.63
CA GLU A 107 1.94 0.24 5.69
C GLU A 107 2.83 0.16 6.93
N ALA A 108 3.24 -1.05 7.34
CA ALA A 108 4.19 -1.22 8.43
C ALA A 108 5.55 -0.57 8.11
N GLY A 109 6.08 -0.79 6.91
CA GLY A 109 7.32 -0.19 6.46
C GLY A 109 7.26 1.34 6.38
N ALA A 110 6.16 1.89 5.84
CA ALA A 110 5.95 3.33 5.74
C ALA A 110 5.83 4.00 7.14
N ALA A 111 5.16 3.33 8.07
CA ALA A 111 5.11 3.79 9.46
C ALA A 111 6.49 3.75 10.13
N ALA A 112 7.27 2.68 9.88
CA ALA A 112 8.63 2.55 10.40
C ALA A 112 9.57 3.64 9.85
N VAL A 113 9.43 4.08 8.59
CA VAL A 113 10.17 5.23 8.05
C VAL A 113 9.89 6.51 8.85
N LYS A 114 8.63 6.76 9.18
CA LYS A 114 8.26 7.95 9.98
C LYS A 114 8.84 7.87 11.38
N ALA A 115 8.75 6.70 12.03
CA ALA A 115 9.29 6.48 13.36
C ALA A 115 10.82 6.59 13.38
N ALA A 116 11.52 6.04 12.37
CA ALA A 116 12.98 6.17 12.25
C ALA A 116 13.43 7.62 12.09
N LYS A 117 12.73 8.43 11.29
CA LYS A 117 12.98 9.88 11.17
C LYS A 117 12.79 10.62 12.49
N ALA A 118 11.83 10.19 13.28
CA ALA A 118 11.59 10.72 14.63
C ALA A 118 12.54 10.13 15.69
N LYS A 119 13.37 9.15 15.33
CA LYS A 119 14.24 8.37 16.23
C LYS A 119 13.47 7.70 17.37
N ASP A 120 12.27 7.24 17.06
CA ASP A 120 11.32 6.65 18.00
C ASP A 120 11.41 5.11 17.96
N VAL A 121 12.14 4.55 18.91
CA VAL A 121 12.34 3.10 19.07
C VAL A 121 11.01 2.40 19.38
N GLU A 122 10.22 2.97 20.29
CA GLU A 122 8.96 2.36 20.74
C GLU A 122 7.94 2.28 19.60
N ALA A 123 7.86 3.34 18.81
CA ALA A 123 6.99 3.36 17.63
C ALA A 123 7.41 2.31 16.57
N ILE A 124 8.71 2.07 16.37
CA ILE A 124 9.19 1.00 15.47
C ILE A 124 8.86 -0.37 16.07
N ALA A 125 9.14 -0.59 17.35
CA ALA A 125 8.86 -1.85 18.02
C ALA A 125 7.37 -2.22 17.99
N ALA A 126 6.48 -1.23 18.15
CA ALA A 126 5.04 -1.44 18.08
C ALA A 126 4.53 -1.94 16.71
N LEU A 127 5.32 -1.82 15.64
CA LEU A 127 4.97 -2.33 14.31
C LEU A 127 5.31 -3.80 14.10
N SER A 128 6.01 -4.43 15.05
CA SER A 128 6.50 -5.82 14.93
C SER A 128 5.40 -6.83 14.65
N ASP A 129 4.25 -6.74 15.33
CA ASP A 129 3.12 -7.66 15.14
C ASP A 129 2.52 -7.52 13.74
N GLN A 130 2.30 -6.28 13.27
CA GLN A 130 1.77 -6.02 11.93
C GLN A 130 2.73 -6.54 10.85
N LEU A 131 4.02 -6.26 11.00
CA LEU A 131 5.04 -6.72 10.06
C LEU A 131 5.14 -8.25 10.06
N MET A 132 5.12 -8.88 11.23
CA MET A 132 5.14 -10.34 11.37
C MET A 132 3.90 -10.98 10.74
N GLU A 133 2.71 -10.40 10.93
CA GLU A 133 1.47 -10.90 10.32
C GLU A 133 1.56 -10.88 8.80
N SER A 134 2.04 -9.80 8.20
CA SER A 134 2.22 -9.73 6.74
C SER A 134 3.13 -10.84 6.20
N CYS A 135 4.23 -11.13 6.92
CA CYS A 135 5.16 -12.19 6.55
C CYS A 135 4.55 -13.60 6.71
N THR A 136 3.95 -13.86 7.86
CA THR A 136 3.43 -15.20 8.20
C THR A 136 2.20 -15.55 7.38
N SER A 137 1.30 -14.63 7.15
CA SER A 137 0.11 -14.82 6.30
C SER A 137 0.53 -15.13 4.85
N CYS A 138 1.38 -14.31 4.27
CA CYS A 138 1.90 -14.52 2.91
C CYS A 138 2.63 -15.87 2.79
N HIS A 139 3.52 -16.19 3.72
CA HIS A 139 4.29 -17.43 3.67
C HIS A 139 3.43 -18.68 3.86
N LYS A 140 2.39 -18.64 4.69
CA LYS A 140 1.43 -19.76 4.81
C LYS A 140 0.74 -20.08 3.50
N ASN A 141 0.39 -19.05 2.74
CA ASN A 141 -0.37 -19.21 1.50
C ASN A 141 0.51 -19.51 0.28
N TYR A 142 1.73 -18.95 0.21
CA TYR A 142 2.50 -18.92 -1.04
C TYR A 142 3.88 -19.53 -0.96
N ARG A 143 4.41 -19.83 0.24
CA ARG A 143 5.70 -20.50 0.40
C ARG A 143 5.51 -22.01 0.61
N PRO A 144 5.84 -22.87 -0.39
CA PRO A 144 5.73 -24.32 -0.23
C PRO A 144 6.52 -24.82 0.98
N GLY A 145 5.87 -25.64 1.81
CA GLY A 145 6.53 -26.26 2.97
C GLY A 145 6.68 -25.36 4.20
N TYR A 146 6.17 -24.10 4.18
CA TYR A 146 6.21 -23.25 5.36
C TYR A 146 5.43 -23.86 6.52
N GLY A 147 6.06 -23.90 7.70
CA GLY A 147 5.47 -24.49 8.93
C GLY A 147 5.36 -26.03 8.96
N ARG A 148 5.83 -26.74 7.93
CA ARG A 148 5.94 -28.20 7.99
C ARG A 148 7.22 -28.56 8.77
N LYS A 149 7.03 -29.33 9.85
CA LYS A 149 8.12 -29.96 10.60
C LYS A 149 8.53 -31.25 9.91
#